data_565e5e970b9eba9755c98f4ea8c4f155
#
_entry.id   565e5e970b9eba9755c98f4ea8c4f155
#
_cell.length_a   1.000
_cell.length_b   1.000
_cell.length_c   1.000
_cell.angle_alpha   90.00
_cell.angle_beta   90.00
_cell.angle_gamma   90.00
#
_symmetry.space_group_name_H-M   'P 1'
#
loop_
_entity.id
_entity.type
_entity.pdbx_description
1 polymer ?
#
loop_
_entity_poly.entity_id
_entity_poly.type
_entity_poly.pdbx_seq_one_letter_code
_entity_poly.pdbx_strand_id
1 'polypeptide(L)'
;MTAELRYSESPSTEVSRTISASPEALWELVSDINLPARFSNEFKGAEWLDGASAPAVGARFRGTNEHPHIGNWSSESTITICEPGQQIEWEVAGGGGPAATWGFRLEAVDDGTLVTQYCTLGPGRSGLNAAIENMPDKEHKIIAYRLAEHAENMERNLDGIAAAV
;
A
#
# COMPACT_ATOMS: atom_id res chain seq x y z
N MET A 1 9.40 -22.82 13.83
CA MET A 1 7.98 -22.45 14.02
C MET A 1 7.75 -21.01 13.61
N THR A 2 6.79 -20.79 12.74
CA THR A 2 6.39 -19.43 12.36
C THR A 2 5.45 -18.90 13.44
N ALA A 3 5.68 -17.67 13.90
CA ALA A 3 4.78 -17.02 14.83
C ALA A 3 3.40 -16.81 14.18
N GLU A 4 2.32 -16.96 14.93
CA GLU A 4 0.98 -16.67 14.44
C GLU A 4 0.80 -15.17 14.23
N LEU A 5 0.20 -14.80 13.11
CA LEU A 5 -0.11 -13.41 12.80
C LEU A 5 -1.31 -12.96 13.65
N ARG A 6 -1.19 -11.77 14.23
CA ARG A 6 -2.25 -11.12 15.01
C ARG A 6 -2.42 -9.69 14.51
N TYR A 7 -3.67 -9.31 14.30
CA TYR A 7 -3.99 -7.95 13.82
C TYR A 7 -3.48 -6.87 14.78
N SER A 8 -3.55 -7.14 16.09
CA SER A 8 -3.08 -6.22 17.13
C SER A 8 -1.57 -5.96 17.10
N GLU A 9 -0.81 -6.79 16.40
CA GLU A 9 0.65 -6.66 16.28
C GLU A 9 1.08 -5.97 14.98
N SER A 10 0.12 -5.39 14.25
CA SER A 10 0.35 -4.66 13.01
C SER A 10 1.18 -5.46 12.00
N PRO A 11 0.66 -6.61 11.53
CA PRO A 11 1.38 -7.46 10.58
C PRO A 11 1.61 -6.72 9.26
N SER A 12 2.73 -7.01 8.63
CA SER A 12 3.15 -6.31 7.41
C SER A 12 3.69 -7.25 6.36
N THR A 13 3.75 -6.76 5.13
CA THR A 13 4.43 -7.44 4.03
C THR A 13 5.10 -6.39 3.15
N GLU A 14 6.13 -6.80 2.42
CA GLU A 14 6.81 -5.94 1.47
C GLU A 14 7.37 -6.74 0.31
N VAL A 15 7.50 -6.09 -0.83
CA VAL A 15 8.17 -6.63 -2.01
C VAL A 15 9.18 -5.62 -2.52
N SER A 16 10.31 -6.11 -3.04
CA SER A 16 11.40 -5.26 -3.53
C SER A 16 11.87 -5.73 -4.89
N ARG A 17 12.37 -4.78 -5.68
CA ARG A 17 12.97 -5.06 -6.98
C ARG A 17 14.01 -3.99 -7.31
N THR A 18 15.15 -4.41 -7.86
CA THR A 18 16.12 -3.46 -8.44
C THR A 18 15.67 -3.12 -9.86
N ILE A 19 15.53 -1.82 -10.12
CA ILE A 19 15.08 -1.31 -11.41
C ILE A 19 16.19 -0.41 -11.98
N SER A 20 16.50 -0.57 -13.27
CA SER A 20 17.55 0.18 -13.95
C SER A 20 17.08 1.58 -14.32
N ALA A 21 16.87 2.42 -13.31
CA ALA A 21 16.49 3.81 -13.45
C ALA A 21 16.93 4.57 -12.19
N SER A 22 17.04 5.88 -12.30
CA SER A 22 17.42 6.72 -11.16
C SER A 22 16.26 6.86 -10.17
N PRO A 23 16.55 7.14 -8.88
CA PRO A 23 15.50 7.43 -7.91
C PRO A 23 14.60 8.60 -8.35
N GLU A 24 15.15 9.61 -9.02
CA GLU A 24 14.40 10.77 -9.51
C GLU A 24 13.37 10.35 -10.56
N ALA A 25 13.79 9.52 -11.52
CA ALA A 25 12.89 9.03 -12.58
C ALA A 25 11.78 8.15 -11.98
N LEU A 26 12.12 7.30 -11.01
CA LEU A 26 11.16 6.42 -10.35
C LEU A 26 10.22 7.20 -9.42
N TRP A 27 10.68 8.30 -8.84
CA TRP A 27 9.84 9.13 -7.98
C TRP A 27 8.60 9.64 -8.71
N GLU A 28 8.74 10.02 -9.97
CA GLU A 28 7.62 10.48 -10.79
C GLU A 28 6.50 9.43 -10.88
N LEU A 29 6.87 8.16 -10.85
CA LEU A 29 5.91 7.06 -10.88
C LEU A 29 5.35 6.74 -9.50
N VAL A 30 6.21 6.53 -8.50
CA VAL A 30 5.75 6.09 -7.18
C VAL A 30 5.01 7.18 -6.40
N SER A 31 5.22 8.44 -6.72
CA SER A 31 4.50 9.56 -6.11
C SER A 31 3.14 9.85 -6.77
N ASP A 32 2.83 9.18 -7.86
CA ASP A 32 1.52 9.27 -8.50
C ASP A 32 0.51 8.39 -7.75
N ILE A 33 -0.48 9.00 -7.11
CA ILE A 33 -1.49 8.27 -6.33
C ILE A 33 -2.34 7.34 -7.20
N ASN A 34 -2.34 7.53 -8.51
CA ASN A 34 -3.06 6.67 -9.46
C ASN A 34 -2.20 5.55 -10.03
N LEU A 35 -0.92 5.49 -9.70
CA LEU A 35 -0.04 4.43 -10.23
C LEU A 35 -0.57 3.02 -9.97
N PRO A 36 -0.97 2.66 -8.72
CA PRO A 36 -1.44 1.30 -8.46
C PRO A 36 -2.68 0.92 -9.26
N ALA A 37 -3.51 1.88 -9.65
CA ALA A 37 -4.70 1.61 -10.46
C ALA A 37 -4.36 1.08 -11.85
N ARG A 38 -3.15 1.34 -12.34
CA ARG A 38 -2.69 0.88 -13.64
C ARG A 38 -2.36 -0.62 -13.66
N PHE A 39 -2.01 -1.19 -12.52
CA PHE A 39 -1.42 -2.53 -12.44
C PHE A 39 -2.11 -3.45 -11.43
N SER A 40 -2.63 -2.91 -10.34
CA SER A 40 -3.31 -3.69 -9.29
C SER A 40 -4.62 -4.28 -9.81
N ASN A 41 -4.98 -5.45 -9.31
CA ASN A 41 -6.29 -6.06 -9.58
C ASN A 41 -7.39 -5.46 -8.73
N GLU A 42 -7.07 -4.73 -7.69
CA GLU A 42 -8.00 -4.29 -6.67
C GLU A 42 -8.21 -2.78 -6.69
N PHE A 43 -7.13 -2.01 -6.69
CA PHE A 43 -7.17 -0.55 -6.65
C PHE A 43 -7.56 0.01 -8.03
N LYS A 44 -8.58 0.87 -8.08
CA LYS A 44 -9.15 1.36 -9.34
C LYS A 44 -8.88 2.83 -9.64
N GLY A 45 -8.47 3.60 -8.67
CA GLY A 45 -8.15 5.01 -8.88
C GLY A 45 -8.17 5.82 -7.59
N ALA A 46 -7.64 7.02 -7.67
CA ALA A 46 -7.60 7.96 -6.56
C ALA A 46 -7.88 9.38 -7.04
N GLU A 47 -8.41 10.19 -6.13
CA GLU A 47 -8.63 11.62 -6.37
C GLU A 47 -8.16 12.41 -5.15
N TRP A 48 -7.55 13.57 -5.41
CA TRP A 48 -7.14 14.47 -4.34
C TRP A 48 -8.35 15.07 -3.62
N LEU A 49 -8.22 15.31 -2.33
CA LEU A 49 -9.23 15.93 -1.48
C LEU A 49 -8.72 17.28 -0.97
N ASP A 50 -9.65 18.10 -0.46
CA ASP A 50 -9.36 19.36 0.24
C ASP A 50 -8.50 20.33 -0.59
N GLY A 51 -8.65 20.32 -1.92
CA GLY A 51 -7.92 21.22 -2.81
C GLY A 51 -6.48 20.81 -3.09
N ALA A 52 -6.03 19.66 -2.60
CA ALA A 52 -4.70 19.15 -2.91
C ALA A 52 -4.56 18.82 -4.41
N SER A 53 -3.37 18.96 -4.96
CA SER A 53 -3.09 18.68 -6.37
C SER A 53 -1.77 17.94 -6.58
N ALA A 54 -1.01 17.71 -5.49
CA ALA A 54 0.29 17.06 -5.55
C ALA A 54 0.62 16.41 -4.20
N PRO A 55 1.52 15.40 -4.20
CA PRO A 55 1.93 14.76 -2.95
C PRO A 55 2.65 15.74 -2.01
N ALA A 56 2.22 15.74 -0.76
CA ALA A 56 2.86 16.49 0.32
C ALA A 56 2.38 15.91 1.65
N VAL A 57 3.17 16.05 2.69
CA VAL A 57 2.74 15.64 4.03
C VAL A 57 1.46 16.37 4.40
N GLY A 58 0.45 15.63 4.83
CA GLY A 58 -0.87 16.16 5.18
C GLY A 58 -1.87 16.20 4.02
N ALA A 59 -1.42 16.02 2.77
CA ALA A 59 -2.32 15.93 1.63
C ALA A 59 -3.17 14.66 1.73
N ARG A 60 -4.45 14.78 1.40
CA ARG A 60 -5.41 13.67 1.50
C ARG A 60 -5.93 13.30 0.13
N PHE A 61 -6.24 12.02 -0.03
CA PHE A 61 -6.86 11.52 -1.25
C PHE A 61 -7.86 10.41 -0.93
N ARG A 62 -8.80 10.18 -1.85
CA ARG A 62 -9.76 9.08 -1.78
C ARG A 62 -9.39 8.03 -2.82
N GLY A 63 -9.22 6.79 -2.36
CA GLY A 63 -8.99 5.65 -3.24
C GLY A 63 -10.25 4.80 -3.39
N THR A 64 -10.44 4.22 -4.56
CA THR A 64 -11.55 3.32 -4.85
C THR A 64 -11.02 1.94 -5.15
N ASN A 65 -11.65 0.92 -4.59
CA ASN A 65 -11.23 -0.49 -4.70
C ASN A 65 -12.40 -1.38 -5.11
N GLU A 66 -12.07 -2.47 -5.79
CA GLU A 66 -13.01 -3.53 -6.14
C GLU A 66 -12.38 -4.88 -5.84
N HIS A 67 -13.14 -5.78 -5.21
CA HIS A 67 -12.66 -7.12 -4.87
C HIS A 67 -13.82 -8.11 -5.01
N PRO A 68 -13.61 -9.30 -5.64
CA PRO A 68 -14.69 -10.26 -5.88
C PRO A 68 -15.45 -10.72 -4.65
N HIS A 69 -14.76 -10.81 -3.50
CA HIS A 69 -15.36 -11.29 -2.26
C HIS A 69 -15.68 -10.20 -1.24
N ILE A 70 -15.04 -9.05 -1.35
CA ILE A 70 -15.22 -7.92 -0.42
C ILE A 70 -16.23 -6.91 -0.97
N GLY A 71 -16.30 -6.80 -2.29
CA GLY A 71 -17.15 -5.83 -2.97
C GLY A 71 -16.38 -4.55 -3.31
N ASN A 72 -17.11 -3.47 -3.51
CA ASN A 72 -16.54 -2.18 -3.88
C ASN A 72 -16.54 -1.27 -2.66
N TRP A 73 -15.43 -0.57 -2.44
CA TRP A 73 -15.35 0.40 -1.34
C TRP A 73 -14.40 1.54 -1.69
N SER A 74 -14.51 2.62 -0.97
CA SER A 74 -13.57 3.73 -1.03
C SER A 74 -12.99 3.99 0.36
N SER A 75 -11.79 4.53 0.39
CA SER A 75 -11.10 4.89 1.63
C SER A 75 -10.40 6.22 1.47
N GLU A 76 -10.27 6.96 2.57
CA GLU A 76 -9.54 8.20 2.59
C GLU A 76 -8.17 7.97 3.21
N SER A 77 -7.15 8.55 2.61
CA SER A 77 -5.76 8.40 3.04
C SER A 77 -5.10 9.76 3.23
N THR A 78 -4.15 9.81 4.15
CA THR A 78 -3.36 11.02 4.43
C THR A 78 -1.89 10.67 4.24
N ILE A 79 -1.18 11.47 3.46
CA ILE A 79 0.27 11.29 3.26
C ILE A 79 0.98 11.70 4.55
N THR A 80 1.79 10.80 5.09
CA THR A 80 2.55 10.98 6.33
C THR A 80 4.04 11.21 6.10
N ILE A 81 4.58 10.66 5.00
CA ILE A 81 5.98 10.85 4.60
C ILE A 81 5.97 11.22 3.12
N CYS A 82 6.70 12.26 2.76
CA CYS A 82 6.88 12.66 1.37
C CYS A 82 8.28 13.26 1.20
N GLU A 83 9.24 12.40 0.90
CA GLU A 83 10.64 12.75 0.70
C GLU A 83 11.01 12.44 -0.74
N PRO A 84 10.99 13.45 -1.65
CA PRO A 84 11.23 13.24 -3.07
C PRO A 84 12.49 12.43 -3.37
N GLY A 85 12.35 11.40 -4.19
CA GLY A 85 13.43 10.51 -4.53
C GLY A 85 13.79 9.48 -3.47
N GLN A 86 13.11 9.47 -2.32
CA GLN A 86 13.44 8.59 -1.20
C GLN A 86 12.27 7.78 -0.68
N GLN A 87 11.16 8.42 -0.30
CA GLN A 87 10.05 7.70 0.33
C GLN A 87 8.75 8.47 0.26
N ILE A 88 7.67 7.76 -0.02
CA ILE A 88 6.31 8.24 0.16
C ILE A 88 5.54 7.22 0.99
N GLU A 89 4.78 7.70 1.98
CA GLU A 89 3.97 6.84 2.83
C GLU A 89 2.64 7.53 3.10
N TRP A 90 1.58 6.74 3.19
CA TRP A 90 0.26 7.24 3.57
C TRP A 90 -0.45 6.27 4.49
N GLU A 91 -1.33 6.82 5.33
CA GLU A 91 -2.18 6.06 6.23
C GLU A 91 -3.61 6.07 5.71
N VAL A 92 -4.19 4.90 5.60
CA VAL A 92 -5.60 4.71 5.25
C VAL A 92 -6.43 4.86 6.52
N ALA A 93 -7.44 5.72 6.49
CA ALA A 93 -8.28 5.98 7.68
C ALA A 93 -9.01 4.74 8.13
N GLY A 94 -9.01 4.49 9.44
CA GLY A 94 -9.73 3.41 10.09
C GLY A 94 -10.36 3.86 11.37
N GLY A 95 -10.92 2.95 12.14
CA GLY A 95 -11.50 3.24 13.45
C GLY A 95 -10.42 3.22 14.53
N GLY A 96 -10.18 4.35 15.20
CA GLY A 96 -9.20 4.44 16.28
C GLY A 96 -7.74 4.42 15.83
N GLY A 97 -7.47 4.69 14.56
CA GLY A 97 -6.13 4.69 13.98
C GLY A 97 -6.15 4.27 12.52
N PRO A 98 -4.99 4.13 11.88
CA PRO A 98 -4.96 3.71 10.48
C PRO A 98 -5.43 2.26 10.32
N ALA A 99 -6.28 2.04 9.31
CA ALA A 99 -6.66 0.68 8.90
C ALA A 99 -5.48 -0.03 8.24
N ALA A 100 -4.64 0.73 7.54
CA ALA A 100 -3.42 0.24 6.90
C ALA A 100 -2.47 1.40 6.65
N THR A 101 -1.18 1.09 6.52
CA THR A 101 -0.14 2.03 6.12
C THR A 101 0.54 1.46 4.89
N TRP A 102 0.66 2.26 3.84
CA TRP A 102 1.27 1.87 2.57
C TRP A 102 2.38 2.83 2.22
N GLY A 103 3.37 2.35 1.52
CA GLY A 103 4.41 3.24 1.02
C GLY A 103 5.35 2.60 0.02
N PHE A 104 6.21 3.46 -0.52
CA PHE A 104 7.33 3.09 -1.37
C PHE A 104 8.61 3.68 -0.81
N ARG A 105 9.67 2.89 -0.80
CA ARG A 105 11.02 3.37 -0.51
C ARG A 105 11.90 3.19 -1.74
N LEU A 106 12.75 4.18 -2.00
CA LEU A 106 13.71 4.17 -3.09
C LEU A 106 15.11 4.26 -2.51
N GLU A 107 15.98 3.35 -2.91
CA GLU A 107 17.38 3.35 -2.48
C GLU A 107 18.29 3.19 -3.68
N ALA A 108 19.18 4.16 -3.92
CA ALA A 108 20.14 4.07 -5.01
C ALA A 108 21.10 2.89 -4.75
N VAL A 109 21.27 2.06 -5.76
CA VAL A 109 22.21 0.91 -5.73
C VAL A 109 23.05 0.96 -7.00
N ASP A 110 24.07 0.08 -7.09
CA ASP A 110 25.05 0.12 -8.20
C ASP A 110 24.40 0.06 -9.59
N ASP A 111 23.35 -0.77 -9.74
CA ASP A 111 22.73 -1.02 -11.03
C ASP A 111 21.39 -0.29 -11.22
N GLY A 112 21.11 0.71 -10.40
CA GLY A 112 19.86 1.48 -10.51
C GLY A 112 19.30 1.84 -9.15
N THR A 113 18.06 1.47 -8.90
CA THR A 113 17.35 1.77 -7.64
C THR A 113 16.68 0.52 -7.11
N LEU A 114 16.87 0.25 -5.82
CA LEU A 114 16.07 -0.75 -5.12
C LEU A 114 14.74 -0.09 -4.74
N VAL A 115 13.67 -0.58 -5.33
CA VAL A 115 12.30 -0.09 -5.06
C VAL A 115 11.62 -1.09 -4.15
N THR A 116 11.13 -0.63 -3.01
CA THR A 116 10.37 -1.46 -2.06
C THR A 116 8.99 -0.86 -1.89
N GLN A 117 7.95 -1.66 -2.12
CA GLN A 117 6.59 -1.30 -1.73
C GLN A 117 6.23 -2.11 -0.49
N TYR A 118 5.57 -1.49 0.47
CA TYR A 118 5.21 -2.13 1.74
C TYR A 118 3.81 -1.78 2.17
N CYS A 119 3.22 -2.66 2.99
CA CYS A 119 1.92 -2.46 3.61
C CYS A 119 1.93 -3.03 5.02
N THR A 120 1.44 -2.24 5.98
CA THR A 120 1.23 -2.66 7.36
C THR A 120 -0.27 -2.60 7.65
N LEU A 121 -0.84 -3.67 8.21
CA LEU A 121 -2.27 -3.72 8.57
C LEU A 121 -2.49 -3.17 9.97
N GLY A 122 -3.55 -2.39 10.16
CA GLY A 122 -3.92 -1.84 11.45
C GLY A 122 -2.94 -0.81 12.01
N PRO A 123 -2.98 -0.55 13.33
CA PRO A 123 -3.84 -1.19 14.35
C PRO A 123 -5.29 -0.69 14.36
N GLY A 124 -5.63 0.31 13.55
CA GLY A 124 -6.99 0.82 13.45
C GLY A 124 -7.95 -0.21 12.85
N ARG A 125 -9.24 -0.04 13.15
CA ARG A 125 -10.25 -0.98 12.68
C ARG A 125 -10.48 -0.86 11.17
N SER A 126 -10.55 -2.01 10.51
CA SER A 126 -10.82 -2.14 9.08
C SER A 126 -11.87 -3.23 8.84
N GLY A 127 -12.24 -3.45 7.59
CA GLY A 127 -13.16 -4.54 7.22
C GLY A 127 -12.63 -5.92 7.61
N LEU A 128 -11.32 -6.08 7.71
CA LEU A 128 -10.70 -7.36 8.10
C LEU A 128 -11.09 -7.77 9.52
N ASN A 129 -11.32 -6.80 10.41
CA ASN A 129 -11.70 -7.07 11.79
C ASN A 129 -13.05 -7.79 11.89
N ALA A 130 -14.00 -7.47 11.01
CA ALA A 130 -15.29 -8.17 10.99
C ALA A 130 -15.11 -9.66 10.66
N ALA A 131 -14.24 -9.99 9.70
CA ALA A 131 -13.95 -11.37 9.36
C ALA A 131 -13.28 -12.11 10.52
N ILE A 132 -12.33 -11.44 11.20
CA ILE A 132 -11.64 -12.01 12.36
C ILE A 132 -12.61 -12.24 13.53
N GLU A 133 -13.50 -11.28 13.80
CA GLU A 133 -14.50 -11.39 14.85
C GLU A 133 -15.47 -12.55 14.62
N ASN A 134 -15.81 -12.82 13.34
CA ASN A 134 -16.68 -13.95 12.99
C ASN A 134 -15.98 -15.30 13.10
N MET A 135 -14.65 -15.32 12.91
CA MET A 135 -13.86 -16.56 12.95
C MET A 135 -12.53 -16.30 13.68
N PRO A 136 -12.57 -16.04 15.00
CA PRO A 136 -11.36 -15.64 15.73
C PRO A 136 -10.26 -16.70 15.77
N ASP A 137 -10.61 -17.96 15.67
CA ASP A 137 -9.66 -19.07 15.60
C ASP A 137 -8.92 -19.14 14.26
N LYS A 138 -9.37 -18.35 13.25
CA LYS A 138 -8.77 -18.28 11.93
C LYS A 138 -8.04 -16.97 11.67
N GLU A 139 -7.82 -16.17 12.69
CA GLU A 139 -7.18 -14.85 12.55
C GLU A 139 -5.88 -14.93 11.75
N HIS A 140 -4.98 -15.84 12.09
CA HIS A 140 -3.71 -16.03 11.38
C HIS A 140 -3.93 -16.27 9.87
N LYS A 141 -4.85 -17.16 9.53
CA LYS A 141 -5.12 -17.52 8.13
C LYS A 141 -5.74 -16.36 7.36
N ILE A 142 -6.65 -15.62 7.98
CA ILE A 142 -7.31 -14.45 7.39
C ILE A 142 -6.27 -13.40 7.05
N ILE A 143 -5.38 -13.10 8.00
CA ILE A 143 -4.31 -12.12 7.82
C ILE A 143 -3.33 -12.60 6.75
N ALA A 144 -2.87 -13.84 6.82
CA ALA A 144 -1.91 -14.40 5.86
C ALA A 144 -2.46 -14.35 4.44
N TYR A 145 -3.73 -14.67 4.25
CA TYR A 145 -4.38 -14.60 2.95
C TYR A 145 -4.41 -13.16 2.42
N ARG A 146 -4.79 -12.20 3.27
CA ARG A 146 -4.86 -10.79 2.87
C ARG A 146 -3.50 -10.21 2.55
N LEU A 147 -2.48 -10.54 3.34
CA LEU A 147 -1.11 -10.09 3.06
C LEU A 147 -0.59 -10.68 1.74
N ALA A 148 -0.95 -11.93 1.43
CA ALA A 148 -0.56 -12.55 0.16
C ALA A 148 -1.23 -11.85 -1.03
N GLU A 149 -2.49 -11.44 -0.92
CA GLU A 149 -3.17 -10.67 -1.95
C GLU A 149 -2.48 -9.31 -2.16
N HIS A 150 -2.11 -8.63 -1.08
CA HIS A 150 -1.38 -7.37 -1.16
C HIS A 150 -0.01 -7.56 -1.82
N ALA A 151 0.72 -8.59 -1.44
CA ALA A 151 2.03 -8.89 -2.03
C ALA A 151 1.91 -9.13 -3.54
N GLU A 152 0.90 -9.86 -3.98
CA GLU A 152 0.66 -10.10 -5.40
C GLU A 152 0.41 -8.78 -6.16
N ASN A 153 -0.41 -7.90 -5.60
CA ASN A 153 -0.68 -6.58 -6.20
C ASN A 153 0.58 -5.70 -6.21
N MET A 154 1.40 -5.77 -5.17
CA MET A 154 2.68 -5.05 -5.13
C MET A 154 3.65 -5.55 -6.19
N GLU A 155 3.72 -6.87 -6.42
CA GLU A 155 4.53 -7.45 -7.50
C GLU A 155 4.07 -6.92 -8.86
N ARG A 156 2.77 -6.82 -9.09
CA ARG A 156 2.22 -6.25 -10.32
C ARG A 156 2.62 -4.79 -10.49
N ASN A 157 2.59 -4.02 -9.40
CA ASN A 157 3.00 -2.61 -9.42
C ASN A 157 4.48 -2.49 -9.79
N LEU A 158 5.35 -3.29 -9.18
CA LEU A 158 6.79 -3.24 -9.48
C LEU A 158 7.09 -3.71 -10.90
N ASP A 159 6.39 -4.73 -11.39
CA ASP A 159 6.50 -5.16 -12.80
C ASP A 159 6.13 -4.02 -13.74
N GLY A 160 5.04 -3.33 -13.45
CA GLY A 160 4.57 -2.20 -14.24
C GLY A 160 5.52 -1.01 -14.22
N ILE A 161 6.06 -0.69 -13.04
CA ILE A 161 7.05 0.37 -12.88
C ILE A 161 8.31 0.04 -13.68
N ALA A 162 8.82 -1.19 -13.59
CA ALA A 162 10.00 -1.63 -14.33
C ALA A 162 9.78 -1.53 -15.85
N ALA A 163 8.58 -1.84 -16.33
CA ALA A 163 8.25 -1.76 -17.76
C ALA A 163 8.06 -0.32 -18.25
N ALA A 164 7.81 0.63 -17.37
CA ALA A 164 7.51 2.02 -17.70
C ALA A 164 8.77 2.90 -17.80
N VAL A 165 9.94 2.40 -17.40
CA VAL A 165 11.21 3.13 -17.40
C VAL A 165 12.22 2.54 -18.36
#